data_c135d12226947258b915eed7cd755a79
#
_entry.id   c135d12226947258b915eed7cd755a79
#
_cell.length_a   1.000
_cell.length_b   1.000
_cell.length_c   1.000
_cell.angle_alpha   90.00
_cell.angle_beta   90.00
_cell.angle_gamma   90.00
#
_symmetry.space_group_name_H-M   'P 1'
#
loop_
_entity.id
_entity.type
_entity.pdbx_description
1 polymer ?
#
loop_
_entity_poly.entity_id
_entity_poly.type
_entity_poly.pdbx_seq_one_letter_code
_entity_poly.pdbx_strand_id
1 'polypeptide(L)'
;MCIRDSRNALDQETLEIPAGGIEPGETPLECVTREIEEETGFIAGKMTHLMTVITAIGFCDEKIPIYVATDLKLSKQHLDEDEFIDVEEYTIDEIKDMIFSGKIIDAKTISGVLGYLNMEK
;
A
#
# COMPACT_ATOMS: atom_id res chain seq x y z
N MET A 1 -8.93 0.04 6.94
CA MET A 1 -7.80 -0.05 5.98
C MET A 1 -7.50 1.31 5.40
N CYS A 2 -6.23 1.66 5.32
CA CYS A 2 -5.81 2.95 4.76
C CYS A 2 -5.49 2.82 3.27
N ILE A 3 -5.98 3.76 2.51
CA ILE A 3 -5.71 3.89 1.07
C ILE A 3 -5.07 5.26 0.85
N ARG A 4 -4.03 5.32 0.06
CA ARG A 4 -3.47 6.59 -0.35
C ARG A 4 -4.04 6.99 -1.71
N ASP A 5 -4.23 8.29 -1.86
CA ASP A 5 -4.63 8.90 -3.11
C ASP A 5 -3.41 9.64 -3.65
N SER A 6 -2.98 9.30 -4.85
CA SER A 6 -1.77 9.89 -5.42
C SER A 6 -1.96 10.21 -6.90
N ARG A 7 -1.14 11.14 -7.40
CA ARG A 7 -1.08 11.46 -8.82
C ARG A 7 0.17 10.85 -9.43
N ASN A 8 0.04 10.33 -10.61
CA ASN A 8 1.12 9.63 -11.30
C ASN A 8 1.43 10.28 -12.65
N ALA A 9 2.33 9.66 -13.42
CA ALA A 9 2.76 10.15 -14.73
C ALA A 9 1.62 10.22 -15.76
N LEU A 10 0.48 9.61 -15.50
CA LEU A 10 -0.70 9.68 -16.36
C LEU A 10 -1.60 10.87 -16.05
N ASP A 11 -1.19 11.72 -15.10
CA ASP A 11 -1.98 12.86 -14.62
C ASP A 11 -3.35 12.47 -14.12
N GLN A 12 -3.43 11.32 -13.46
CA GLN A 12 -4.66 10.79 -12.86
C GLN A 12 -4.45 10.55 -11.38
N GLU A 13 -5.52 10.74 -10.61
CA GLU A 13 -5.53 10.30 -9.23
C GLU A 13 -5.75 8.79 -9.18
N THR A 14 -4.95 8.09 -8.40
CA THR A 14 -5.09 6.66 -8.20
C THR A 14 -5.24 6.35 -6.73
N LEU A 15 -6.07 5.36 -6.42
CA LEU A 15 -6.24 4.87 -5.06
C LEU A 15 -5.39 3.62 -4.89
N GLU A 16 -4.46 3.69 -3.96
CA GLU A 16 -3.45 2.65 -3.77
C GLU A 16 -3.22 2.37 -2.29
N ILE A 17 -2.80 1.15 -1.97
CA ILE A 17 -2.25 0.87 -0.63
C ILE A 17 -0.94 1.64 -0.47
N PRO A 18 -0.55 2.02 0.77
CA PRO A 18 0.70 2.72 1.00
C PRO A 18 1.90 1.94 0.45
N ALA A 19 2.79 2.62 -0.24
CA ALA A 19 3.96 2.00 -0.86
C ALA A 19 5.06 3.04 -1.08
N GLY A 20 6.28 2.56 -1.22
CA GLY A 20 7.42 3.40 -1.54
C GLY A 20 8.63 2.58 -1.95
N GLY A 21 9.66 3.26 -2.44
CA GLY A 21 10.90 2.62 -2.89
C GLY A 21 11.82 2.24 -1.75
N ILE A 22 12.50 1.11 -1.91
CA ILE A 22 13.51 0.66 -0.95
C ILE A 22 14.74 1.56 -1.06
N GLU A 23 15.20 2.10 0.06
CA GLU A 23 16.41 2.90 0.11
C GLU A 23 17.66 2.01 0.24
N PRO A 24 18.84 2.51 -0.15
CA PRO A 24 20.07 1.73 -0.04
C PRO A 24 20.30 1.22 1.38
N GLY A 25 20.58 -0.09 1.49
CA GLY A 25 20.82 -0.73 2.77
C GLY A 25 19.57 -1.08 3.57
N GLU A 26 18.40 -0.78 3.03
CA GLU A 26 17.12 -1.04 3.70
C GLU A 26 16.55 -2.38 3.25
N THR A 27 16.02 -3.16 4.19
CA THR A 27 15.29 -4.38 3.84
C THR A 27 13.85 -4.02 3.43
N PRO A 28 13.15 -4.93 2.72
CA PRO A 28 11.73 -4.69 2.40
C PRO A 28 10.87 -4.42 3.64
N LEU A 29 11.12 -5.12 4.74
CA LEU A 29 10.38 -4.91 5.98
C LEU A 29 10.66 -3.52 6.57
N GLU A 30 11.92 -3.09 6.58
CA GLU A 30 12.28 -1.76 7.03
C GLU A 30 11.65 -0.68 6.15
N CYS A 31 11.63 -0.91 4.85
CA CYS A 31 11.02 0.00 3.89
C CYS A 31 9.53 0.19 4.16
N VAL A 32 8.77 -0.89 4.27
CA VAL A 32 7.33 -0.79 4.47
C VAL A 32 7.00 -0.18 5.84
N THR A 33 7.79 -0.47 6.85
CA THR A 33 7.62 0.10 8.19
C THR A 33 7.81 1.62 8.16
N ARG A 34 8.82 2.08 7.46
CA ARG A 34 9.10 3.50 7.29
C ARG A 34 8.00 4.19 6.45
N GLU A 35 7.66 3.59 5.33
CA GLU A 35 6.68 4.18 4.41
C GLU A 35 5.30 4.29 5.01
N ILE A 36 4.86 3.31 5.79
CA ILE A 36 3.54 3.39 6.40
C ILE A 36 3.47 4.53 7.41
N GLU A 37 4.55 4.77 8.16
CA GLU A 37 4.60 5.90 9.09
C GLU A 37 4.63 7.23 8.34
N GLU A 38 5.47 7.35 7.32
CA GLU A 38 5.59 8.57 6.54
C GLU A 38 4.30 8.93 5.82
N GLU A 39 3.65 7.96 5.22
CA GLU A 39 2.47 8.21 4.40
C GLU A 39 1.17 8.28 5.20
N THR A 40 1.01 7.45 6.21
CA THR A 40 -0.27 7.35 6.94
C THR A 40 -0.24 7.92 8.34
N GLY A 41 0.93 8.09 8.92
CA GLY A 41 1.06 8.51 10.31
C GLY A 41 0.86 7.39 11.32
N PHE A 42 0.87 6.14 10.90
CA PHE A 42 0.74 4.99 11.80
C PHE A 42 2.03 4.21 11.91
N ILE A 43 2.29 3.69 13.10
CA ILE A 43 3.36 2.73 13.36
C ILE A 43 2.69 1.39 13.60
N ALA A 44 3.14 0.35 12.89
CA ALA A 44 2.60 -0.98 13.04
C ALA A 44 3.29 -1.74 14.18
N GLY A 45 2.49 -2.32 15.06
CA GLY A 45 3.02 -3.22 16.08
C GLY A 45 3.36 -4.59 15.52
N LYS A 46 2.75 -4.97 14.42
CA LYS A 46 3.00 -6.24 13.76
C LYS A 46 2.92 -6.08 12.25
N MET A 47 3.91 -6.63 11.55
CA MET A 47 3.95 -6.73 10.08
C MET A 47 4.00 -8.19 9.70
N THR A 48 3.06 -8.61 8.86
CA THR A 48 3.01 -9.98 8.38
C THR A 48 3.12 -9.98 6.86
N HIS A 49 4.08 -10.71 6.33
CA HIS A 49 4.22 -10.86 4.87
C HIS A 49 3.04 -11.63 4.33
N LEU A 50 2.32 -11.05 3.38
CA LEU A 50 1.16 -11.66 2.77
C LEU A 50 1.52 -12.40 1.50
N MET A 51 2.19 -11.70 0.57
CA MET A 51 2.60 -12.24 -0.72
C MET A 51 3.65 -11.35 -1.36
N THR A 52 4.27 -11.82 -2.41
CA THR A 52 5.14 -11.02 -3.27
C THR A 52 4.63 -11.14 -4.70
N VAL A 53 4.48 -10.00 -5.36
CA VAL A 53 3.96 -9.96 -6.73
C VAL A 53 4.96 -9.32 -7.67
N ILE A 54 4.83 -9.64 -8.96
CA ILE A 54 5.54 -8.96 -10.04
C ILE A 54 4.45 -8.26 -10.86
N THR A 55 4.59 -6.95 -11.03
CA THR A 55 3.53 -6.14 -11.64
C THR A 55 3.34 -6.39 -13.13
N ALA A 56 4.44 -6.66 -13.85
CA ALA A 56 4.36 -6.85 -15.29
C ALA A 56 5.50 -7.76 -15.75
N ILE A 57 5.31 -9.08 -15.64
CA ILE A 57 6.35 -10.08 -15.95
C ILE A 57 6.97 -9.89 -17.33
N GLY A 58 6.19 -9.49 -18.32
CA GLY A 58 6.71 -9.30 -19.68
C GLY A 58 7.56 -8.05 -19.88
N PHE A 59 7.59 -7.13 -18.93
CA PHE A 59 8.21 -5.81 -19.09
C PHE A 59 9.21 -5.47 -18.01
N CYS A 60 9.10 -6.04 -16.82
CA CYS A 60 10.00 -5.73 -15.72
C CYS A 60 10.12 -6.93 -14.79
N ASP A 61 11.15 -6.89 -13.96
CA ASP A 61 11.41 -7.91 -12.96
C ASP A 61 11.21 -7.39 -11.53
N GLU A 62 10.55 -6.26 -11.40
CA GLU A 62 10.30 -5.65 -10.10
C GLU A 62 9.38 -6.52 -9.25
N LYS A 63 9.87 -6.92 -8.10
CA LYS A 63 9.11 -7.68 -7.12
C LYS A 63 8.62 -6.75 -6.02
N ILE A 64 7.34 -6.84 -5.71
CA ILE A 64 6.72 -6.02 -4.67
C ILE A 64 6.23 -6.92 -3.55
N PRO A 65 6.93 -6.95 -2.40
CA PRO A 65 6.42 -7.65 -1.23
C PRO A 65 5.23 -6.87 -0.64
N ILE A 66 4.15 -7.56 -0.33
CA ILE A 66 2.97 -6.96 0.26
C ILE A 66 2.82 -7.47 1.69
N TYR A 67 2.64 -6.54 2.61
CA TYR A 67 2.54 -6.83 4.05
C TYR A 67 1.19 -6.41 4.60
N VAL A 68 0.76 -7.08 5.66
CA VAL A 68 -0.39 -6.66 6.46
C VAL A 68 0.15 -6.06 7.75
N ALA A 69 -0.21 -4.82 8.01
CA ALA A 69 0.16 -4.10 9.23
C ALA A 69 -1.00 -4.15 10.21
N THR A 70 -0.72 -4.57 11.43
CA THR A 70 -1.72 -4.64 12.51
C THR A 70 -1.17 -4.02 13.77
N ASP A 71 -2.03 -3.86 14.79
CA ASP A 71 -1.66 -3.20 16.05
C ASP A 71 -1.12 -1.80 15.80
N LEU A 72 -1.86 -1.01 15.05
CA LEU A 72 -1.44 0.32 14.64
C LEU A 72 -1.53 1.32 15.78
N LYS A 73 -0.49 2.16 15.88
CA LYS A 73 -0.46 3.29 16.82
C LYS A 73 -0.28 4.57 16.04
N LEU A 74 -0.95 5.62 16.47
CA LEU A 74 -0.84 6.90 15.80
C LEU A 74 0.53 7.52 16.03
N SER A 75 1.12 8.02 14.97
CA SER A 75 2.37 8.75 14.96
C SER A 75 2.18 10.02 14.15
N LYS A 76 3.23 10.53 13.53
CA LYS A 76 3.18 11.70 12.66
C LYS A 76 3.40 11.30 11.22
N GLN A 77 2.57 11.83 10.33
CA GLN A 77 2.80 11.72 8.90
C GLN A 77 3.98 12.62 8.49
N HIS A 78 4.91 12.08 7.73
CA HIS A 78 6.07 12.81 7.22
C HIS A 78 6.16 12.63 5.70
N LEU A 79 5.52 13.54 4.97
CA LEU A 79 5.60 13.53 3.51
C LEU A 79 6.78 14.35 3.03
N ASP A 80 7.41 13.91 1.94
CA ASP A 80 8.40 14.71 1.25
C ASP A 80 7.73 15.94 0.62
N GLU A 81 8.48 17.03 0.39
CA GLU A 81 7.92 18.27 -0.10
C GLU A 81 7.17 18.15 -1.42
N ASP A 82 7.55 17.16 -2.24
CA ASP A 82 6.96 16.94 -3.55
C ASP A 82 5.84 15.89 -3.54
N GLU A 83 5.49 15.36 -2.39
CA GLU A 83 4.46 14.34 -2.30
C GLU A 83 3.08 14.95 -2.06
N PHE A 84 2.11 14.54 -2.91
CA PHE A 84 0.72 14.94 -2.78
C PHE A 84 -0.09 13.68 -2.49
N ILE A 85 -0.13 13.29 -1.21
CA ILE A 85 -0.78 12.06 -0.79
C ILE A 85 -1.83 12.38 0.26
N ASP A 86 -3.08 12.07 -0.06
CA ASP A 86 -4.17 12.11 0.90
C ASP A 86 -4.43 10.68 1.37
N VAL A 87 -4.53 10.50 2.70
CA VAL A 87 -4.82 9.20 3.28
C VAL A 87 -6.29 9.14 3.66
N GLU A 88 -6.96 8.11 3.18
CA GLU A 88 -8.36 7.85 3.50
C GLU A 88 -8.48 6.47 4.13
N GLU A 89 -9.45 6.31 5.02
CA GLU A 89 -9.71 5.04 5.68
C GLU A 89 -11.04 4.48 5.20
N TYR A 90 -11.04 3.19 4.89
CA TYR A 90 -12.24 2.50 4.41
C TYR A 90 -12.35 1.14 5.09
N THR A 91 -13.57 0.65 5.20
CA THR A 91 -13.77 -0.75 5.59
C THR A 91 -13.31 -1.66 4.45
N ILE A 92 -13.02 -2.91 4.79
CA ILE A 92 -12.59 -3.87 3.77
C ILE A 92 -13.69 -4.12 2.72
N ASP A 93 -14.95 -4.08 3.14
CA ASP A 93 -16.09 -4.24 2.22
C ASP A 93 -16.20 -3.06 1.26
N GLU A 94 -15.98 -1.85 1.75
CA GLU A 94 -15.97 -0.66 0.89
C GLU A 94 -14.87 -0.73 -0.16
N ILE A 95 -13.68 -1.18 0.24
CA ILE A 95 -12.55 -1.32 -0.69
C ILE A 95 -12.84 -2.40 -1.74
N LYS A 96 -13.43 -3.51 -1.32
CA LYS A 96 -13.84 -4.58 -2.23
C LYS A 96 -14.79 -4.04 -3.30
N ASP A 97 -15.79 -3.26 -2.88
CA ASP A 97 -16.72 -2.65 -3.82
C ASP A 97 -16.02 -1.68 -4.78
N MET A 98 -15.03 -0.93 -4.30
CA MET A 98 -14.26 -0.02 -5.16
C MET A 98 -13.42 -0.77 -6.18
N ILE A 99 -12.94 -1.96 -5.84
CA ILE A 99 -12.22 -2.82 -6.79
C ILE A 99 -13.17 -3.27 -7.91
N PHE A 100 -14.31 -3.82 -7.54
CA PHE A 100 -15.22 -4.40 -8.53
C PHE A 100 -16.00 -3.36 -9.32
N SER A 101 -16.11 -2.14 -8.82
CA SER A 101 -16.69 -1.02 -9.57
C SER A 101 -15.70 -0.35 -10.53
N GLY A 102 -14.43 -0.72 -10.44
CA GLY A 102 -13.38 -0.13 -11.28
C GLY A 102 -12.79 1.16 -10.74
N LYS A 103 -13.14 1.56 -9.53
CA LYS A 103 -12.55 2.75 -8.91
C LYS A 103 -11.11 2.50 -8.47
N ILE A 104 -10.78 1.28 -8.04
CA ILE A 104 -9.42 0.85 -7.74
C ILE A 104 -8.96 -0.07 -8.86
N ILE A 105 -7.89 0.31 -9.53
CA ILE A 105 -7.34 -0.46 -10.67
C ILE A 105 -5.88 -0.85 -10.47
N ASP A 106 -5.25 -0.40 -9.40
CA ASP A 106 -3.85 -0.72 -9.13
C ASP A 106 -3.67 -2.19 -8.78
N ALA A 107 -2.80 -2.89 -9.54
CA ALA A 107 -2.62 -4.33 -9.41
C ALA A 107 -2.16 -4.76 -8.01
N LYS A 108 -1.19 -4.07 -7.43
CA LYS A 108 -0.69 -4.45 -6.09
C LYS A 108 -1.75 -4.26 -5.01
N THR A 109 -2.59 -3.23 -5.14
CA THR A 109 -3.68 -2.96 -4.22
C THR A 109 -4.74 -4.05 -4.31
N ILE A 110 -5.15 -4.39 -5.53
CA ILE A 110 -6.14 -5.44 -5.75
C ILE A 110 -5.64 -6.78 -5.21
N SER A 111 -4.39 -7.13 -5.53
CA SER A 111 -3.78 -8.37 -5.04
C SER A 111 -3.73 -8.42 -3.52
N GLY A 112 -3.29 -7.33 -2.90
CA GLY A 112 -3.19 -7.26 -1.45
C GLY A 112 -4.54 -7.36 -0.75
N VAL A 113 -5.52 -6.62 -1.21
CA VAL A 113 -6.85 -6.60 -0.61
C VAL A 113 -7.55 -7.95 -0.74
N LEU A 114 -7.60 -8.49 -1.96
CA LEU A 114 -8.25 -9.78 -2.18
C LEU A 114 -7.50 -10.93 -1.52
N GLY A 115 -6.17 -10.85 -1.48
CA GLY A 115 -5.35 -11.80 -0.75
C GLY A 115 -5.65 -11.78 0.74
N TYR A 116 -5.73 -10.60 1.33
CA TYR A 116 -6.08 -10.44 2.73
C TYR A 116 -7.46 -11.03 3.06
N LEU A 117 -8.45 -10.77 2.21
CA LEU A 117 -9.79 -11.30 2.38
C LEU A 117 -9.83 -12.83 2.42
N ASN A 118 -8.88 -13.47 1.75
CA ASN A 118 -8.83 -14.93 1.65
C ASN A 118 -7.91 -15.59 2.68
N MET A 119 -7.05 -14.84 3.34
CA MET A 119 -6.10 -15.44 4.30
C MET A 119 -6.69 -15.71 5.66
N GLU A 120 -7.82 -15.16 5.99
CA GLU A 120 -8.45 -15.25 7.31
C GLU A 120 -9.20 -16.57 7.57
N LYS A 121 -8.94 -17.56 6.77
CA LYS A 121 -9.72 -18.79 6.85
C LYS A 121 -8.94 -19.95 7.39
#